data_fa04783486bc2a04e2ace41fc408000d
#
_entry.id   fa04783486bc2a04e2ace41fc408000d
#
_cell.length_a   1.000
_cell.length_b   1.000
_cell.length_c   1.000
_cell.angle_alpha   90.00
_cell.angle_beta   90.00
_cell.angle_gamma   90.00
#
_symmetry.space_group_name_H-M   'P 1'
#
loop_
_entity.id
_entity.type
_entity.pdbx_description
1 polymer ?
#
loop_
_entity_poly.entity_id
_entity_poly.type
_entity_poly.pdbx_seq_one_letter_code
_entity_poly.pdbx_strand_id
1 'polypeptide(L)'
;MQDNEDLIRCAEQLGALAAPERLQIVHFLRDGPKNVTQIAKYVGIPAVNVAHHTGVLKLAGIIKSRKDGRFVYYSLIPELVQQESSKATREFLNFGYVRVEVVGDKKTS
;
A
#
# COMPACT_ATOMS: atom_id res chain seq x y z
N MET A 1 0.84 19.62 -21.31
CA MET A 1 2.05 18.80 -21.36
C MET A 1 2.36 18.21 -20.00
N GLN A 2 2.57 16.96 -19.96
CA GLN A 2 2.81 16.31 -18.69
C GLN A 2 4.23 16.56 -18.20
N ASP A 3 4.35 16.68 -16.91
CA ASP A 3 5.62 16.92 -16.28
C ASP A 3 6.38 15.59 -16.17
N ASN A 4 7.66 15.60 -16.56
CA ASN A 4 8.50 14.41 -16.39
C ASN A 4 8.56 13.96 -14.95
N GLU A 5 8.50 14.89 -14.01
CA GLU A 5 8.53 14.54 -12.58
C GLU A 5 7.32 13.71 -12.18
N ASP A 6 6.16 14.01 -12.77
CA ASP A 6 4.96 13.23 -12.49
C ASP A 6 5.06 11.80 -13.02
N LEU A 7 5.65 11.66 -14.21
CA LEU A 7 5.87 10.32 -14.78
C LEU A 7 6.87 9.52 -13.95
N ILE A 8 7.95 10.17 -13.52
CA ILE A 8 8.96 9.50 -12.70
C ILE A 8 8.35 9.07 -11.38
N ARG A 9 7.57 9.95 -10.76
CA ARG A 9 6.92 9.63 -9.50
C ARG A 9 5.96 8.45 -9.65
N CYS A 10 5.18 8.45 -10.71
CA CYS A 10 4.26 7.34 -10.98
C CYS A 10 5.02 6.04 -11.16
N ALA A 11 6.13 6.06 -11.90
CA ALA A 11 6.95 4.88 -12.11
C ALA A 11 7.56 4.38 -10.81
N GLU A 12 7.99 5.29 -9.94
CA GLU A 12 8.53 4.92 -8.63
C GLU A 12 7.46 4.24 -7.78
N GLN A 13 6.25 4.75 -7.82
CA GLN A 13 5.16 4.15 -7.06
C GLN A 13 4.83 2.76 -7.57
N LEU A 14 4.77 2.58 -8.89
CA LEU A 14 4.56 1.26 -9.47
C LEU A 14 5.70 0.31 -9.11
N GLY A 15 6.93 0.81 -9.16
CA GLY A 15 8.09 0.01 -8.79
C GLY A 15 8.06 -0.43 -7.33
N ALA A 16 7.57 0.44 -6.46
CA ALA A 16 7.46 0.10 -5.04
C ALA A 16 6.44 -1.01 -4.80
N LEU A 17 5.50 -1.22 -5.68
CA LEU A 17 4.56 -2.33 -5.59
C LEU A 17 5.13 -3.64 -6.13
N ALA A 18 6.25 -3.60 -6.82
CA ALA A 18 6.75 -4.74 -7.59
C ALA A 18 7.54 -5.72 -6.73
N ALA A 19 6.93 -6.19 -5.66
CA ALA A 19 7.47 -7.27 -4.83
C ALA A 19 6.29 -7.97 -4.16
N PRO A 20 6.31 -9.30 -4.07
CA PRO A 20 5.18 -10.02 -3.48
C PRO A 20 4.84 -9.54 -2.08
N GLU A 21 5.87 -9.32 -1.24
CA GLU A 21 5.65 -8.89 0.13
C GLU A 21 4.99 -7.52 0.19
N ARG A 22 5.39 -6.62 -0.70
CA ARG A 22 4.82 -5.28 -0.71
C ARG A 22 3.38 -5.27 -1.21
N LEU A 23 3.07 -6.13 -2.19
CA LEU A 23 1.68 -6.30 -2.60
C LEU A 23 0.82 -6.84 -1.46
N GLN A 24 1.36 -7.80 -0.70
CA GLN A 24 0.64 -8.34 0.46
C GLN A 24 0.41 -7.26 1.52
N ILE A 25 1.40 -6.43 1.77
CA ILE A 25 1.27 -5.36 2.77
C ILE A 25 0.17 -4.38 2.34
N VAL A 26 0.21 -3.94 1.09
CA VAL A 26 -0.81 -3.00 0.59
C VAL A 26 -2.21 -3.62 0.72
N HIS A 27 -2.33 -4.88 0.34
CA HIS A 27 -3.61 -5.59 0.42
C HIS A 27 -4.11 -5.63 1.87
N PHE A 28 -3.22 -5.93 2.80
CA PHE A 28 -3.56 -6.01 4.22
C PHE A 28 -4.00 -4.65 4.77
N LEU A 29 -3.35 -3.58 4.32
CA LEU A 29 -3.64 -2.23 4.81
C LEU A 29 -4.97 -1.68 4.29
N ARG A 30 -5.60 -2.37 3.34
CA ARG A 30 -6.96 -1.99 2.91
C ARG A 30 -7.94 -2.04 4.08
N ASP A 31 -7.71 -2.91 5.04
CA ASP A 31 -8.59 -3.08 6.19
C ASP A 31 -8.38 -2.04 7.28
N GLY A 32 -7.42 -1.16 7.09
CA GLY A 32 -7.11 -0.12 8.06
C GLY A 32 -5.67 -0.21 8.55
N PRO A 33 -5.29 0.65 9.49
CA PRO A 33 -3.91 0.69 9.98
C PRO A 33 -3.48 -0.61 10.65
N LYS A 34 -2.22 -0.97 10.45
CA LYS A 34 -1.63 -2.18 11.02
C LYS A 34 -0.24 -1.86 11.56
N ASN A 35 0.13 -2.50 12.65
CA ASN A 35 1.47 -2.32 13.19
C ASN A 35 2.42 -3.38 12.64
N VAL A 36 3.72 -3.22 12.96
CA VAL A 36 4.76 -4.10 12.41
C VAL A 36 4.51 -5.56 12.77
N THR A 37 4.11 -5.83 14.01
CA THR A 37 3.86 -7.20 14.46
C THR A 37 2.74 -7.85 13.65
N GLN A 38 1.67 -7.11 13.41
CA GLN A 38 0.55 -7.61 12.60
C GLN A 38 0.97 -7.87 11.16
N ILE A 39 1.75 -6.96 10.58
CA ILE A 39 2.22 -7.11 9.21
C ILE A 39 3.16 -8.31 9.10
N ALA A 40 4.09 -8.45 10.03
CA ALA A 40 5.03 -9.58 10.02
C ALA A 40 4.30 -10.92 10.06
N LYS A 41 3.27 -10.99 10.88
CA LYS A 41 2.49 -12.21 11.01
C LYS A 41 1.70 -12.49 9.73
N TYR A 42 1.08 -11.45 9.16
CA TYR A 42 0.26 -11.61 7.97
C TYR A 42 1.09 -12.06 6.77
N VAL A 43 2.24 -11.41 6.57
CA VAL A 43 3.11 -11.71 5.43
C VAL A 43 3.97 -12.96 5.69
N GLY A 44 4.26 -13.26 6.95
CA GLY A 44 5.07 -14.40 7.31
C GLY A 44 6.56 -14.13 7.18
N ILE A 45 7.00 -12.93 7.51
CA ILE A 45 8.40 -12.54 7.44
C ILE A 45 8.85 -11.89 8.75
N PRO A 46 10.15 -11.88 9.01
CA PRO A 46 10.66 -11.22 10.22
C PRO A 46 10.39 -9.72 10.23
N ALA A 47 10.30 -9.14 11.43
CA ALA A 47 10.01 -7.72 11.57
C ALA A 47 11.03 -6.84 10.86
N VAL A 48 12.29 -7.25 10.82
CA VAL A 48 13.33 -6.46 10.14
C VAL A 48 13.04 -6.36 8.64
N ASN A 49 12.46 -7.42 8.06
CA ASN A 49 12.08 -7.40 6.65
C ASN A 49 10.86 -6.54 6.42
N VAL A 50 9.93 -6.50 7.38
CA VAL A 50 8.79 -5.58 7.31
C VAL A 50 9.29 -4.15 7.25
N ALA A 51 10.27 -3.81 8.09
CA ALA A 51 10.82 -2.44 8.11
C ALA A 51 11.39 -2.05 6.75
N HIS A 52 12.07 -2.98 6.07
CA HIS A 52 12.59 -2.72 4.74
C HIS A 52 11.45 -2.42 3.75
N HIS A 53 10.45 -3.28 3.71
CA HIS A 53 9.36 -3.14 2.74
C HIS A 53 8.47 -1.93 3.02
N THR A 54 8.18 -1.66 4.29
CA THR A 54 7.40 -0.47 4.63
C THR A 54 8.19 0.80 4.33
N GLY A 55 9.52 0.74 4.50
CA GLY A 55 10.37 1.87 4.12
C GLY A 55 10.28 2.20 2.64
N VAL A 56 10.33 1.17 1.80
CA VAL A 56 10.20 1.36 0.35
C VAL A 56 8.83 1.97 0.01
N LEU A 57 7.76 1.42 0.57
CA LEU A 57 6.41 1.92 0.30
C LEU A 57 6.21 3.34 0.82
N LYS A 58 6.78 3.64 1.97
CA LYS A 58 6.64 4.96 2.56
C LYS A 58 7.41 6.00 1.75
N LEU A 59 8.61 5.67 1.33
CA LEU A 59 9.43 6.57 0.53
C LEU A 59 8.76 6.88 -0.81
N ALA A 60 8.07 5.90 -1.37
CA ALA A 60 7.33 6.10 -2.63
C ALA A 60 6.02 6.86 -2.44
N GLY A 61 5.62 7.14 -1.20
CA GLY A 61 4.40 7.89 -0.94
C GLY A 61 3.13 7.06 -1.04
N ILE A 62 3.22 5.75 -0.82
CA ILE A 62 2.04 4.87 -0.89
C ILE A 62 1.44 4.67 0.50
N ILE A 63 2.28 4.61 1.52
CA ILE A 63 1.82 4.47 2.90
C ILE A 63 2.41 5.57 3.76
N LYS A 64 1.80 5.74 4.91
CA LYS A 64 2.31 6.65 5.95
C LYS A 64 2.36 5.90 7.26
N SER A 65 3.08 6.46 8.23
CA SER A 65 3.18 5.86 9.55
C SER A 65 2.72 6.83 10.61
N ARG A 66 2.24 6.27 11.71
CA ARG A 66 1.84 7.04 12.87
C ARG A 66 2.24 6.29 14.12
N LYS A 67 2.90 6.97 15.04
CA LYS A 67 3.27 6.37 16.29
C LYS A 67 2.12 6.52 17.28
N ASP A 68 1.80 5.43 17.95
CA ASP A 68 0.75 5.42 18.99
C ASP A 68 1.29 4.59 20.15
N GLY A 69 1.70 5.27 21.21
CA GLY A 69 2.37 4.62 22.33
C GLY A 69 3.68 4.05 21.86
N ARG A 70 3.88 2.75 22.09
CA ARG A 70 5.10 2.06 21.69
C ARG A 70 4.97 1.41 20.31
N PHE A 71 3.82 1.52 19.68
CA PHE A 71 3.58 0.89 18.39
C PHE A 71 3.63 1.91 17.27
N VAL A 72 4.11 1.46 16.10
CA VAL A 72 4.04 2.25 14.88
C VAL A 72 3.03 1.58 13.97
N TYR A 73 2.03 2.34 13.56
CA TYR A 73 0.98 1.88 12.66
C TYR A 73 1.20 2.44 11.27
N TYR A 74 1.02 1.60 10.28
CA TYR A 74 1.11 1.97 8.88
C TYR A 74 -0.27 1.96 8.26
N SER A 75 -0.52 2.89 7.36
CA SER A 75 -1.79 2.95 6.64
C SER A 75 -1.55 3.45 5.22
N LEU A 76 -2.46 3.11 4.33
CA LEU A 76 -2.43 3.66 2.98
C LEU A 76 -2.66 5.16 3.05
N ILE A 77 -2.03 5.89 2.13
CA ILE A 77 -2.27 7.33 2.03
C ILE A 77 -3.65 7.54 1.45
N PRO A 78 -4.56 8.20 2.19
CA PRO A 78 -5.95 8.29 1.77
C PRO A 78 -6.16 8.95 0.43
N GLU A 79 -5.31 9.91 0.09
CA GLU A 79 -5.42 10.63 -1.19
C GLU A 79 -5.21 9.74 -2.40
N LEU A 80 -4.52 8.60 -2.22
CA LEU A 80 -4.32 7.66 -3.33
C LEU A 80 -5.47 6.69 -3.51
N VAL A 81 -6.27 6.48 -2.46
CA VAL A 81 -7.30 5.46 -2.50
C VAL A 81 -8.55 6.00 -3.17
N GLN A 82 -8.99 5.32 -4.21
CA GLN A 82 -10.26 5.62 -4.88
C GLN A 82 -11.20 4.45 -4.73
N GLN A 83 -12.44 4.75 -4.46
CA GLN A 83 -13.47 3.73 -4.37
C GLN A 83 -14.51 3.99 -5.43
N GLU A 84 -14.90 2.92 -6.12
CA GLU A 84 -16.01 2.97 -7.05
C GLU A 84 -17.12 2.12 -6.49
N SER A 85 -18.25 2.74 -6.26
CA SER A 85 -19.43 2.06 -5.75
C SER A 85 -20.23 1.50 -6.89
N SER A 86 -20.49 0.22 -6.82
CA SER A 86 -21.43 -0.44 -7.68
C SER A 86 -22.03 -1.54 -6.83
N LYS A 87 -22.29 -2.68 -7.40
CA LYS A 87 -22.78 -3.79 -6.59
C LYS A 87 -21.74 -4.28 -5.61
N ALA A 88 -20.46 -4.15 -5.96
CA ALA A 88 -19.36 -4.47 -5.07
C ALA A 88 -18.41 -3.30 -5.10
N THR A 89 -17.98 -2.88 -3.92
CA THR A 89 -17.02 -1.79 -3.81
C THR A 89 -15.68 -2.22 -4.39
N ARG A 90 -15.17 -1.42 -5.31
CA ARG A 90 -13.86 -1.64 -5.89
C ARG A 90 -12.93 -0.53 -5.41
N GLU A 91 -11.72 -0.90 -5.08
CA GLU A 91 -10.72 0.05 -4.57
C GLU A 91 -9.53 0.10 -5.50
N PHE A 92 -9.05 1.30 -5.72
CA PHE A 92 -7.93 1.55 -6.61
C PHE A 92 -6.90 2.43 -5.90
N LEU A 93 -5.64 2.27 -6.29
CA LEU A 93 -4.61 3.26 -5.98
C LEU A 93 -4.38 4.07 -7.24
N ASN A 94 -4.59 5.37 -7.14
CA ASN A 94 -4.47 6.25 -8.29
C ASN A 94 -3.16 7.01 -8.21
N PHE A 95 -2.27 6.74 -9.16
CA PHE A 95 -0.95 7.36 -9.20
C PHE A 95 -0.88 8.50 -10.23
N GLY A 96 -2.02 8.89 -10.78
CA GLY A 96 -2.07 9.97 -11.74
C GLY A 96 -2.14 9.49 -13.19
N TYR A 97 -1.07 8.87 -13.67
CA TYR A 97 -1.05 8.34 -15.04
C TYR A 97 -1.67 6.96 -15.14
N VAL A 98 -1.61 6.20 -14.08
CA VAL A 98 -2.21 4.88 -14.02
C VAL A 98 -2.89 4.72 -12.68
N ARG A 99 -3.85 3.84 -12.64
CA ARG A 99 -4.37 3.39 -11.36
C ARG A 99 -4.40 1.87 -11.38
N VAL A 100 -4.24 1.28 -10.20
CA VAL A 100 -4.24 -0.17 -10.07
C VAL A 100 -5.37 -0.55 -9.12
N GLU A 101 -6.06 -1.62 -9.45
CA GLU A 101 -7.12 -2.11 -8.60
C GLU A 101 -6.52 -3.01 -7.52
N VAL A 102 -6.87 -2.74 -6.27
CA VAL A 102 -6.49 -3.59 -5.16
C VAL A 102 -7.66 -4.51 -4.88
N VAL A 103 -7.54 -5.73 -5.35
CA VAL A 103 -8.63 -6.68 -5.36
C VAL A 103 -8.91 -7.19 -3.94
N GLY A 104 -10.14 -7.58 -3.69
CA GLY A 104 -10.49 -8.18 -2.41
C GLY A 104 -9.92 -9.57 -2.26
N ASP A 105 -10.32 -10.24 -1.19
CA ASP A 105 -9.80 -11.56 -0.85
C ASP A 105 -10.20 -12.56 -1.92
N LYS A 106 -9.20 -13.19 -2.54
CA LYS A 106 -9.42 -14.15 -3.61
C LYS A 106 -10.09 -15.43 -3.14
N LYS A 107 -10.05 -15.69 -1.84
CA LYS A 107 -10.66 -16.90 -1.31
C LYS A 107 -12.18 -16.88 -1.40
N THR A 108 -12.74 -15.73 -1.60
CA THR A 108 -14.19 -15.59 -1.65
C THR A 108 -14.74 -15.72 -3.05
N SER A 109 -13.90 -15.97 -3.98
CA SER A 109 -14.33 -16.08 -5.37
C SER A 109 -15.29 -17.23 -5.59
#